data_519bcb60dd70a2b55d03b2e6e9ad130c
#
_entry.id   519bcb60dd70a2b55d03b2e6e9ad130c
#
_cell.length_a   1.000
_cell.length_b   1.000
_cell.length_c   1.000
_cell.angle_alpha   90.00
_cell.angle_beta   90.00
_cell.angle_gamma   90.00
#
_symmetry.space_group_name_H-M   'P 1'
#
loop_
_entity.id
_entity.type
_entity.pdbx_description
1 polymer ?
#
loop_
_entity_poly.entity_id
_entity_poly.type
_entity_poly.pdbx_seq_one_letter_code
_entity_poly.pdbx_strand_id
1 'polypeptide(L)'
;QDLDFWGLTEYFEIKGDPFGYSPYGYLPDHIQSHWIACRRSLVSSKEFQEYWDNMPMIEDYMQAVGKHESIFTKKFADMGYKWAVSVDCENLREYSGYPLMMCPKKLLEEYRCPIFKKRSFFHMESDYLKNTTGEQTTELFDYVKNETGYDEDFIFETILRNYHQYDIVKNLNLTYILSNSDYDKERLNRQTSEQEVALVMHLYFE
;
A
#
# COMPACT_ATOMS: atom_id res chain seq x y z
N GLN A 1 -2.81 26.41 8.08
CA GLN A 1 -1.85 26.49 6.97
C GLN A 1 -2.58 26.89 5.71
N ASP A 2 -1.95 27.77 4.94
CA ASP A 2 -2.52 28.26 3.68
C ASP A 2 -2.05 27.34 2.55
N LEU A 3 -2.69 26.18 2.42
CA LEU A 3 -2.39 25.18 1.40
C LEU A 3 -3.29 25.39 0.19
N ASP A 4 -2.79 25.14 -0.99
CA ASP A 4 -3.56 25.19 -2.24
C ASP A 4 -4.15 23.82 -2.59
N PHE A 5 -3.46 22.73 -2.23
CA PHE A 5 -3.96 21.39 -2.38
C PHE A 5 -3.34 20.44 -1.34
N TRP A 6 -4.02 19.33 -1.08
CA TRP A 6 -3.49 18.32 -0.15
C TRP A 6 -4.07 16.93 -0.44
N GLY A 7 -3.35 15.91 0.02
CA GLY A 7 -3.74 14.50 -0.10
C GLY A 7 -3.85 13.79 1.22
N LEU A 8 -4.18 12.50 1.19
CA LEU A 8 -4.13 11.65 2.37
C LEU A 8 -2.71 11.18 2.65
N THR A 9 -2.10 10.53 1.69
CA THR A 9 -0.77 9.92 1.80
C THR A 9 0.11 10.36 0.64
N GLU A 10 1.40 10.27 0.85
CA GLU A 10 2.41 10.53 -0.17
C GLU A 10 3.19 9.28 -0.56
N TYR A 11 3.81 9.36 -1.70
CA TYR A 11 4.86 8.49 -2.17
C TYR A 11 6.17 9.28 -2.11
N PHE A 12 7.19 8.73 -1.47
CA PHE A 12 8.47 9.42 -1.32
C PHE A 12 9.34 9.28 -2.57
N GLU A 13 10.19 10.29 -2.75
CA GLU A 13 11.15 10.33 -3.86
C GLU A 13 11.97 9.04 -3.94
N ILE A 14 12.11 8.53 -5.15
CA ILE A 14 13.07 7.48 -5.45
C ILE A 14 13.98 7.90 -6.61
N LYS A 15 15.24 7.48 -6.54
CA LYS A 15 16.21 7.71 -7.62
C LYS A 15 15.79 6.92 -8.87
N GLY A 16 15.78 7.63 -10.00
CA GLY A 16 15.35 7.07 -11.27
C GLY A 16 13.84 7.13 -11.48
N ASP A 17 13.39 6.76 -12.67
CA ASP A 17 12.00 6.76 -13.08
C ASP A 17 11.57 5.36 -13.51
N PRO A 18 10.91 4.59 -12.62
CA PRO A 18 10.47 3.23 -12.93
C PRO A 18 9.36 3.18 -13.99
N PHE A 19 8.69 4.30 -14.24
CA PHE A 19 7.61 4.38 -15.23
C PHE A 19 8.09 4.87 -16.60
N GLY A 20 9.25 5.56 -16.66
CA GLY A 20 9.81 6.07 -17.92
C GLY A 20 9.12 7.32 -18.47
N TYR A 21 8.34 8.03 -17.68
CA TYR A 21 7.56 9.21 -18.11
C TYR A 21 7.89 10.50 -17.34
N SER A 22 8.69 10.43 -16.28
CA SER A 22 9.01 11.61 -15.48
C SER A 22 9.93 12.59 -16.24
N PRO A 23 9.51 13.84 -16.41
CA PRO A 23 10.37 14.85 -17.03
C PRO A 23 11.57 15.24 -16.15
N TYR A 24 11.60 14.79 -14.91
CA TYR A 24 12.65 15.10 -13.94
C TYR A 24 13.79 14.07 -13.94
N GLY A 25 13.60 12.91 -14.62
CA GLY A 25 14.56 11.80 -14.61
C GLY A 25 14.58 10.98 -13.30
N TYR A 26 13.69 11.29 -12.38
CA TYR A 26 13.48 10.58 -11.14
C TYR A 26 12.00 10.67 -10.75
N LEU A 27 11.57 9.85 -9.78
CA LEU A 27 10.22 9.92 -9.23
C LEU A 27 10.21 10.89 -8.04
N PRO A 28 9.58 12.07 -8.14
CA PRO A 28 9.53 13.03 -7.04
C PRO A 28 8.57 12.61 -5.94
N ASP A 29 8.71 13.27 -4.78
CA ASP A 29 7.67 13.23 -3.74
C ASP A 29 6.34 13.65 -4.35
N HIS A 30 5.30 12.87 -4.09
CA HIS A 30 3.99 13.20 -4.63
C HIS A 30 2.84 12.67 -3.79
N ILE A 31 1.75 13.42 -3.80
CA ILE A 31 0.47 12.98 -3.26
C ILE A 31 -0.04 11.82 -4.10
N GLN A 32 -0.46 10.76 -3.43
CA GLN A 32 -1.10 9.64 -4.12
C GLN A 32 -2.52 10.00 -4.56
N SER A 33 -2.85 9.71 -5.81
CA SER A 33 -4.05 10.21 -6.49
C SER A 33 -5.39 9.62 -6.00
N HIS A 34 -5.37 8.63 -5.11
CA HIS A 34 -6.61 8.05 -4.58
C HIS A 34 -7.44 9.04 -3.77
N TRP A 35 -6.85 10.12 -3.27
CA TRP A 35 -7.56 11.24 -2.66
C TRP A 35 -6.72 12.51 -2.71
N ILE A 36 -7.22 13.51 -3.42
CA ILE A 36 -6.62 14.85 -3.53
C ILE A 36 -7.73 15.88 -3.36
N ALA A 37 -7.51 16.86 -2.50
CA ALA A 37 -8.36 18.01 -2.38
C ALA A 37 -7.63 19.26 -2.87
N CYS A 38 -8.31 20.07 -3.68
CA CYS A 38 -7.77 21.29 -4.26
C CYS A 38 -8.63 22.48 -3.85
N ARG A 39 -8.00 23.58 -3.43
CA ARG A 39 -8.71 24.82 -3.17
C ARG A 39 -9.01 25.57 -4.45
N ARG A 40 -9.93 26.52 -4.33
CA ARG A 40 -10.32 27.40 -5.43
C ARG A 40 -9.12 28.16 -6.01
N SER A 41 -8.15 28.53 -5.19
CA SER A 41 -6.92 29.21 -5.64
C SER A 41 -6.22 28.41 -6.75
N LEU A 42 -6.07 27.10 -6.58
CA LEU A 42 -5.50 26.24 -7.60
C LEU A 42 -6.50 25.93 -8.72
N VAL A 43 -7.70 25.49 -8.39
CA VAL A 43 -8.70 25.03 -9.39
C VAL A 43 -9.09 26.12 -10.39
N SER A 44 -9.12 27.40 -9.96
CA SER A 44 -9.44 28.53 -10.82
C SER A 44 -8.22 29.09 -11.59
N SER A 45 -7.03 28.53 -11.37
CA SER A 45 -5.83 28.98 -12.08
C SER A 45 -5.84 28.51 -13.54
N LYS A 46 -5.20 29.31 -14.39
CA LYS A 46 -5.06 28.98 -15.81
C LYS A 46 -4.26 27.70 -16.00
N GLU A 47 -3.20 27.53 -15.21
CA GLU A 47 -2.30 26.40 -15.25
C GLU A 47 -3.02 25.08 -14.92
N PHE A 48 -3.93 25.11 -13.95
CA PHE A 48 -4.73 23.94 -13.59
C PHE A 48 -5.73 23.58 -14.68
N GLN A 49 -6.43 24.58 -15.23
CA GLN A 49 -7.37 24.37 -16.33
C GLN A 49 -6.64 23.81 -17.57
N GLU A 50 -5.53 24.42 -17.96
CA GLU A 50 -4.72 23.98 -19.09
C GLU A 50 -4.15 22.57 -18.89
N TYR A 51 -3.82 22.18 -17.64
CA TYR A 51 -3.35 20.84 -17.34
C TYR A 51 -4.39 19.77 -17.69
N TRP A 52 -5.65 20.02 -17.33
CA TRP A 52 -6.75 19.07 -17.60
C TRP A 52 -7.21 19.14 -19.06
N ASP A 53 -7.32 20.33 -19.62
CA ASP A 53 -7.80 20.52 -21.01
C ASP A 53 -6.82 19.91 -22.03
N ASN A 54 -5.54 19.93 -21.74
CA ASN A 54 -4.50 19.38 -22.60
C ASN A 54 -4.04 17.97 -22.20
N MET A 55 -4.74 17.31 -21.29
CA MET A 55 -4.36 15.97 -20.87
C MET A 55 -4.48 14.98 -22.03
N PRO A 56 -3.38 14.30 -22.42
CA PRO A 56 -3.43 13.31 -23.48
C PRO A 56 -4.24 12.09 -23.04
N MET A 57 -4.76 11.35 -24.01
CA MET A 57 -5.39 10.07 -23.73
C MET A 57 -4.43 9.15 -22.99
N ILE A 58 -4.92 8.52 -21.94
CA ILE A 58 -4.19 7.56 -21.13
C ILE A 58 -4.60 6.17 -21.60
N GLU A 59 -3.65 5.37 -22.00
CA GLU A 59 -3.89 4.05 -22.58
C GLU A 59 -3.85 2.93 -21.54
N ASP A 60 -3.04 3.12 -20.48
CA ASP A 60 -2.85 2.11 -19.45
C ASP A 60 -2.54 2.71 -18.07
N TYR A 61 -2.47 1.83 -17.08
CA TYR A 61 -2.16 2.19 -15.70
C TYR A 61 -0.77 2.84 -15.53
N MET A 62 0.24 2.36 -16.23
CA MET A 62 1.61 2.87 -16.13
C MET A 62 1.69 4.31 -16.62
N GLN A 63 0.97 4.62 -17.70
CA GLN A 63 0.84 5.99 -18.18
C GLN A 63 0.10 6.89 -17.20
N ALA A 64 -0.99 6.39 -16.60
CA ALA A 64 -1.74 7.16 -15.60
C ALA A 64 -0.84 7.57 -14.41
N VAL A 65 -0.09 6.62 -13.88
CA VAL A 65 0.83 6.88 -12.77
C VAL A 65 2.00 7.74 -13.20
N GLY A 66 2.72 7.35 -14.25
CA GLY A 66 3.98 7.98 -14.62
C GLY A 66 3.84 9.36 -15.26
N LYS A 67 2.76 9.61 -16.03
CA LYS A 67 2.52 10.90 -16.70
C LYS A 67 1.75 11.89 -15.84
N HIS A 68 1.01 11.42 -14.84
CA HIS A 68 0.09 12.28 -14.08
C HIS A 68 0.26 12.17 -12.57
N GLU A 69 -0.03 11.04 -11.94
CA GLU A 69 0.03 10.91 -10.48
C GLU A 69 1.39 11.35 -9.92
N SER A 70 2.45 10.76 -10.44
CA SER A 70 3.80 10.95 -9.92
C SER A 70 4.39 12.34 -10.14
N ILE A 71 3.88 13.09 -11.12
CA ILE A 71 4.43 14.42 -11.47
C ILE A 71 3.51 15.57 -11.07
N PHE A 72 2.23 15.32 -10.80
CA PHE A 72 1.23 16.35 -10.50
C PHE A 72 1.68 17.26 -9.36
N THR A 73 2.06 16.69 -8.23
CA THR A 73 2.45 17.43 -7.04
C THR A 73 3.63 18.35 -7.30
N LYS A 74 4.70 17.80 -7.84
CA LYS A 74 5.91 18.58 -8.14
C LYS A 74 5.64 19.67 -9.20
N LYS A 75 4.87 19.36 -10.22
CA LYS A 75 4.52 20.31 -11.27
C LYS A 75 3.88 21.58 -10.71
N PHE A 76 2.88 21.42 -9.83
CA PHE A 76 2.21 22.57 -9.22
C PHE A 76 3.02 23.21 -8.10
N ALA A 77 3.81 22.45 -7.36
CA ALA A 77 4.74 22.99 -6.37
C ALA A 77 5.82 23.88 -7.01
N ASP A 78 6.37 23.49 -8.16
CA ASP A 78 7.34 24.29 -8.92
C ASP A 78 6.76 25.63 -9.43
N MET A 79 5.43 25.71 -9.57
CA MET A 79 4.69 26.94 -9.89
C MET A 79 4.37 27.80 -8.65
N GLY A 80 4.76 27.33 -7.45
CA GLY A 80 4.59 28.05 -6.20
C GLY A 80 3.35 27.69 -5.39
N TYR A 81 2.56 26.71 -5.82
CA TYR A 81 1.41 26.21 -5.06
C TYR A 81 1.87 25.36 -3.88
N LYS A 82 1.24 25.56 -2.72
CA LYS A 82 1.58 24.89 -1.47
C LYS A 82 0.77 23.64 -1.28
N TRP A 83 1.45 22.56 -0.94
CA TRP A 83 0.82 21.27 -0.71
C TRP A 83 1.25 20.61 0.61
N ALA A 84 0.49 19.63 1.06
CA ALA A 84 0.81 18.77 2.18
C ALA A 84 0.02 17.44 2.09
N VAL A 85 0.30 16.53 3.00
CA VAL A 85 -0.50 15.33 3.22
C VAL A 85 -1.08 15.32 4.64
N SER A 86 -2.21 14.62 4.82
CA SER A 86 -2.87 14.50 6.12
C SER A 86 -2.18 13.47 7.00
N VAL A 87 -1.61 12.44 6.41
CA VAL A 87 -0.88 11.37 7.09
C VAL A 87 0.61 11.65 6.90
N ASP A 88 1.19 12.38 7.85
CA ASP A 88 2.63 12.67 7.86
C ASP A 88 3.39 11.44 8.36
N CYS A 89 4.08 10.79 7.46
CA CYS A 89 4.92 9.62 7.73
C CYS A 89 6.37 9.81 7.25
N GLU A 90 6.89 11.05 7.29
CA GLU A 90 8.23 11.42 6.87
C GLU A 90 9.32 10.52 7.47
N ASN A 91 9.16 10.10 8.72
CA ASN A 91 10.09 9.21 9.40
C ASN A 91 10.12 7.77 8.83
N LEU A 92 9.21 7.42 7.92
CA LEU A 92 9.26 6.15 7.17
C LEU A 92 9.98 6.27 5.82
N ARG A 93 10.41 7.47 5.43
CA ARG A 93 11.07 7.73 4.13
C ARG A 93 12.29 6.84 3.88
N GLU A 94 13.15 6.67 4.88
CA GLU A 94 14.33 5.82 4.76
C GLU A 94 13.99 4.31 4.69
N TYR A 95 12.83 3.94 5.24
CA TYR A 95 12.36 2.56 5.22
C TYR A 95 11.68 2.20 3.89
N SER A 96 10.83 3.07 3.37
CA SER A 96 10.07 2.80 2.14
C SER A 96 9.67 4.06 1.40
N GLY A 97 9.86 4.06 0.08
CA GLY A 97 9.27 5.08 -0.80
C GLY A 97 7.73 4.99 -0.88
N TYR A 98 7.15 3.85 -0.47
CA TYR A 98 5.72 3.58 -0.58
C TYR A 98 5.12 3.07 0.74
N PRO A 99 5.03 3.90 1.79
CA PRO A 99 4.57 3.46 3.11
C PRO A 99 3.16 2.84 3.11
N LEU A 100 2.22 3.39 2.33
CA LEU A 100 0.85 2.88 2.27
C LEU A 100 0.75 1.44 1.77
N MET A 101 1.72 0.97 1.02
CA MET A 101 1.78 -0.42 0.55
C MET A 101 2.66 -1.30 1.43
N MET A 102 3.76 -0.74 1.94
CA MET A 102 4.77 -1.50 2.66
C MET A 102 4.51 -1.61 4.17
N CYS A 103 3.84 -0.61 4.74
CA CYS A 103 3.56 -0.51 6.18
C CYS A 103 2.07 -0.19 6.44
N PRO A 104 1.11 -0.87 5.79
CA PRO A 104 -0.30 -0.47 5.87
C PRO A 104 -0.87 -0.58 7.28
N LYS A 105 -0.52 -1.63 8.04
CA LYS A 105 -0.94 -1.76 9.44
C LYS A 105 -0.39 -0.63 10.29
N LYS A 106 0.91 -0.35 10.18
CA LYS A 106 1.56 0.71 10.93
C LYS A 106 0.94 2.08 10.64
N LEU A 107 0.59 2.35 9.37
CA LEU A 107 -0.10 3.59 9.02
C LEU A 107 -1.48 3.69 9.67
N LEU A 108 -2.25 2.60 9.71
CA LEU A 108 -3.55 2.58 10.41
C LEU A 108 -3.38 2.80 11.91
N GLU A 109 -2.48 2.05 12.54
CA GLU A 109 -2.31 1.98 13.99
C GLU A 109 -1.67 3.24 14.58
N GLU A 110 -0.50 3.62 14.06
CA GLU A 110 0.32 4.68 14.63
C GLU A 110 0.05 6.05 14.01
N TYR A 111 -0.19 6.10 12.69
CA TYR A 111 -0.38 7.35 11.95
C TYR A 111 -1.84 7.70 11.72
N ARG A 112 -2.77 6.86 12.18
CA ARG A 112 -4.22 7.05 12.05
C ARG A 112 -4.65 7.28 10.61
N CYS A 113 -3.98 6.64 9.65
CA CYS A 113 -4.37 6.65 8.26
C CYS A 113 -5.76 6.01 8.13
N PRO A 114 -6.74 6.70 7.53
CA PRO A 114 -8.11 6.18 7.47
C PRO A 114 -8.35 5.15 6.37
N ILE A 115 -7.31 4.78 5.63
CA ILE A 115 -7.42 3.88 4.47
C ILE A 115 -6.31 2.84 4.45
N PHE A 116 -6.61 1.73 3.80
CA PHE A 116 -5.64 0.75 3.32
C PHE A 116 -5.93 0.41 1.85
N LYS A 117 -4.96 -0.12 1.15
CA LYS A 117 -5.16 -0.49 -0.25
C LYS A 117 -5.69 -1.91 -0.37
N LYS A 118 -6.77 -2.11 -1.13
CA LYS A 118 -7.28 -3.44 -1.46
C LYS A 118 -6.22 -4.34 -2.12
N ARG A 119 -5.25 -3.74 -2.85
CA ARG A 119 -4.09 -4.46 -3.42
C ARG A 119 -3.29 -5.25 -2.40
N SER A 120 -3.30 -4.84 -1.14
CA SER A 120 -2.64 -5.58 -0.06
C SER A 120 -3.16 -7.02 0.08
N PHE A 121 -4.37 -7.29 -0.39
CA PHE A 121 -5.02 -8.60 -0.24
C PHE A 121 -4.99 -9.47 -1.51
N PHE A 122 -4.69 -8.91 -2.68
CA PHE A 122 -4.78 -9.66 -3.95
C PHE A 122 -3.70 -9.34 -4.98
N HIS A 123 -2.58 -8.77 -4.57
CA HIS A 123 -1.53 -8.40 -5.52
C HIS A 123 -1.12 -9.63 -6.36
N MET A 124 -1.18 -9.51 -7.71
CA MET A 124 -0.82 -10.62 -8.60
C MET A 124 0.66 -11.01 -8.47
N GLU A 125 1.48 -10.02 -8.16
CA GLU A 125 2.86 -10.22 -7.74
C GLU A 125 2.89 -10.53 -6.25
N SER A 126 2.15 -11.58 -5.86
CA SER A 126 1.88 -11.96 -4.47
C SER A 126 3.10 -12.11 -3.60
N ASP A 127 4.27 -12.19 -4.21
CA ASP A 127 5.53 -12.29 -3.51
C ASP A 127 6.13 -10.93 -3.16
N TYR A 128 5.55 -9.82 -3.66
CA TYR A 128 6.08 -8.49 -3.37
C TYR A 128 6.12 -8.21 -1.85
N LEU A 129 5.01 -8.42 -1.14
CA LEU A 129 4.98 -8.25 0.32
C LEU A 129 5.71 -9.36 1.06
N LYS A 130 5.74 -10.58 0.53
CA LYS A 130 6.45 -11.72 1.13
C LYS A 130 7.96 -11.62 1.00
N ASN A 131 8.43 -11.05 -0.10
CA ASN A 131 9.87 -10.96 -0.43
C ASN A 131 10.48 -9.60 -0.10
N THR A 132 9.71 -8.70 0.50
CA THR A 132 10.17 -7.39 0.95
C THR A 132 10.17 -7.31 2.47
N THR A 133 10.77 -6.26 3.00
CA THR A 133 10.73 -5.95 4.44
C THR A 133 9.40 -5.35 4.89
N GLY A 134 8.39 -5.31 4.01
CA GLY A 134 7.07 -4.79 4.30
C GLY A 134 6.27 -5.66 5.27
N GLU A 135 5.20 -5.08 5.79
CA GLU A 135 4.26 -5.78 6.65
C GLU A 135 3.50 -6.86 5.89
N GLN A 136 3.20 -7.95 6.58
CA GLN A 136 2.47 -9.07 5.99
C GLN A 136 0.99 -8.75 5.83
N THR A 137 0.39 -9.28 4.77
CA THR A 137 -1.07 -9.14 4.52
C THR A 137 -1.91 -9.68 5.68
N THR A 138 -1.47 -10.77 6.30
CA THR A 138 -2.15 -11.37 7.46
C THR A 138 -2.17 -10.43 8.66
N GLU A 139 -1.09 -9.72 8.94
CA GLU A 139 -1.02 -8.75 10.03
C GLU A 139 -1.96 -7.57 9.82
N LEU A 140 -2.05 -7.09 8.57
CA LEU A 140 -3.01 -6.06 8.20
C LEU A 140 -4.45 -6.56 8.37
N PHE A 141 -4.75 -7.77 7.89
CA PHE A 141 -6.09 -8.36 8.00
C PHE A 141 -6.51 -8.53 9.45
N ASP A 142 -5.65 -9.10 10.28
CA ASP A 142 -5.91 -9.31 11.70
C ASP A 142 -6.15 -7.98 12.44
N TYR A 143 -5.38 -6.95 12.11
CA TYR A 143 -5.58 -5.62 12.68
C TYR A 143 -6.93 -5.02 12.25
N VAL A 144 -7.25 -5.05 10.96
CA VAL A 144 -8.52 -4.52 10.44
C VAL A 144 -9.71 -5.22 11.09
N LYS A 145 -9.66 -6.54 11.19
CA LYS A 145 -10.72 -7.37 11.78
C LYS A 145 -10.92 -7.16 13.27
N ASN A 146 -9.83 -7.07 14.03
CA ASN A 146 -9.91 -7.13 15.50
C ASN A 146 -9.87 -5.74 16.15
N GLU A 147 -9.23 -4.76 15.51
CA GLU A 147 -8.93 -3.47 16.12
C GLU A 147 -9.67 -2.30 15.47
N THR A 148 -10.38 -2.56 14.37
CA THR A 148 -11.19 -1.52 13.71
C THR A 148 -12.66 -1.94 13.67
N GLY A 149 -13.53 -0.97 13.40
CA GLY A 149 -14.95 -1.28 13.15
C GLY A 149 -15.27 -1.59 11.69
N TYR A 150 -14.24 -1.88 10.88
CA TYR A 150 -14.44 -2.19 9.47
C TYR A 150 -14.96 -3.62 9.30
N ASP A 151 -15.98 -3.77 8.47
CA ASP A 151 -16.56 -5.07 8.14
C ASP A 151 -15.65 -5.80 7.13
N GLU A 152 -14.95 -6.83 7.59
CA GLU A 152 -14.02 -7.61 6.79
C GLU A 152 -14.69 -8.34 5.61
N ASP A 153 -15.99 -8.58 5.65
CA ASP A 153 -16.72 -9.21 4.55
C ASP A 153 -16.64 -8.37 3.27
N PHE A 154 -16.51 -7.04 3.36
CA PHE A 154 -16.26 -6.19 2.19
C PHE A 154 -14.94 -6.48 1.50
N ILE A 155 -13.92 -6.91 2.25
CA ILE A 155 -12.63 -7.32 1.67
C ILE A 155 -12.87 -8.58 0.83
N PHE A 156 -13.50 -9.60 1.43
CA PHE A 156 -13.78 -10.85 0.74
C PHE A 156 -14.69 -10.67 -0.47
N GLU A 157 -15.79 -9.92 -0.33
CA GLU A 157 -16.69 -9.63 -1.44
C GLU A 157 -15.97 -8.95 -2.61
N THR A 158 -15.12 -7.97 -2.33
CA THR A 158 -14.38 -7.26 -3.37
C THR A 158 -13.39 -8.18 -4.08
N ILE A 159 -12.69 -9.03 -3.33
CA ILE A 159 -11.72 -9.96 -3.90
C ILE A 159 -12.44 -11.02 -4.73
N LEU A 160 -13.51 -11.65 -4.20
CA LEU A 160 -14.23 -12.71 -4.89
C LEU A 160 -14.95 -12.25 -6.16
N ARG A 161 -15.31 -10.95 -6.26
CA ARG A 161 -15.89 -10.40 -7.49
C ARG A 161 -14.89 -10.22 -8.63
N ASN A 162 -13.62 -9.99 -8.32
CA ASN A 162 -12.65 -9.54 -9.29
C ASN A 162 -11.46 -10.48 -9.49
N TYR A 163 -11.27 -11.43 -8.56
CA TYR A 163 -10.08 -12.28 -8.49
C TYR A 163 -10.45 -13.72 -8.13
N HIS A 164 -9.49 -14.61 -8.23
CA HIS A 164 -9.68 -16.01 -7.88
C HIS A 164 -9.65 -16.22 -6.34
N GLN A 165 -10.47 -17.12 -5.86
CA GLN A 165 -10.44 -17.57 -4.46
C GLN A 165 -9.03 -18.02 -4.03
N TYR A 166 -8.24 -18.55 -4.95
CA TYR A 166 -6.85 -18.93 -4.72
C TYR A 166 -5.99 -17.77 -4.19
N ASP A 167 -6.23 -16.55 -4.68
CA ASP A 167 -5.46 -15.36 -4.23
C ASP A 167 -5.73 -15.06 -2.75
N ILE A 168 -6.97 -15.21 -2.30
CA ILE A 168 -7.33 -15.06 -0.89
C ILE A 168 -6.62 -16.12 -0.05
N VAL A 169 -6.74 -17.38 -0.46
CA VAL A 169 -6.14 -18.53 0.23
C VAL A 169 -4.63 -18.35 0.37
N LYS A 170 -3.96 -17.91 -0.72
CA LYS A 170 -2.53 -17.68 -0.75
C LYS A 170 -2.11 -16.48 0.12
N ASN A 171 -2.77 -15.35 -0.06
CA ASN A 171 -2.36 -14.10 0.59
C ASN A 171 -2.67 -14.06 2.09
N LEU A 172 -3.72 -14.75 2.52
CA LEU A 172 -4.09 -14.87 3.93
C LEU A 172 -3.54 -16.16 4.58
N ASN A 173 -2.70 -16.92 3.89
CA ASN A 173 -2.12 -18.19 4.38
C ASN A 173 -3.18 -19.22 4.80
N LEU A 174 -4.35 -19.21 4.17
CA LEU A 174 -5.46 -20.13 4.49
C LEU A 174 -5.22 -21.56 4.00
N THR A 175 -4.10 -21.84 3.39
CA THR A 175 -3.65 -23.21 3.04
C THR A 175 -3.19 -24.02 4.25
N TYR A 176 -3.11 -23.40 5.42
CA TYR A 176 -2.78 -24.10 6.64
C TYR A 176 -3.97 -24.96 7.07
N ILE A 177 -3.90 -26.25 6.79
CA ILE A 177 -4.79 -27.21 7.41
C ILE A 177 -4.24 -27.49 8.81
N LEU A 178 -4.66 -26.70 9.78
CA LEU A 178 -4.45 -27.05 11.17
C LEU A 178 -5.42 -28.21 11.45
N SER A 179 -4.86 -29.35 11.81
CA SER A 179 -5.65 -30.43 12.36
C SER A 179 -6.42 -29.89 13.58
N ASN A 180 -7.74 -29.92 13.49
CA ASN A 180 -8.63 -29.47 14.56
C ASN A 180 -8.74 -30.52 15.70
N SER A 181 -7.90 -31.54 15.70
CA SER A 181 -7.91 -32.53 16.74
C SER A 181 -7.19 -32.00 18.00
N ASP A 182 -7.86 -32.06 19.14
CA ASP A 182 -7.27 -31.81 20.45
C ASP A 182 -6.06 -32.72 20.73
N TYR A 183 -5.91 -33.76 19.92
CA TYR A 183 -4.80 -34.68 19.89
C TYR A 183 -3.45 -33.97 19.76
N ASP A 184 -3.35 -32.94 18.95
CA ASP A 184 -2.08 -32.23 18.72
C ASP A 184 -1.73 -31.31 19.87
N LYS A 185 -2.71 -30.71 20.55
CA LYS A 185 -2.47 -29.90 21.75
C LYS A 185 -1.96 -30.75 22.92
N GLU A 186 -2.54 -31.91 23.14
CA GLU A 186 -2.07 -32.85 24.16
C GLU A 186 -0.69 -33.42 23.86
N ARG A 187 -0.39 -33.65 22.57
CA ARG A 187 0.92 -34.17 22.15
C ARG A 187 2.01 -33.16 22.30
N LEU A 188 1.75 -31.90 21.94
CA LEU A 188 2.68 -30.79 22.14
C LEU A 188 2.93 -30.52 23.63
N ASN A 189 1.90 -30.63 24.46
CA ASN A 189 2.04 -30.45 25.90
C ASN A 189 2.76 -31.61 26.61
N ARG A 190 2.81 -32.80 26.02
CA ARG A 190 3.56 -33.96 26.55
C ARG A 190 5.05 -33.94 26.25
N GLN A 191 5.48 -33.07 25.33
CA GLN A 191 6.90 -32.98 24.92
C GLN A 191 7.74 -31.99 25.73
N THR A 192 7.27 -31.55 26.88
CA THR A 192 8.00 -30.57 27.72
C THR A 192 9.02 -31.16 28.66
N SER A 193 9.61 -32.28 28.39
CA SER A 193 10.71 -32.77 29.24
C SER A 193 11.80 -33.44 28.41
N GLU A 194 12.96 -32.84 28.46
CA GLU A 194 14.30 -33.46 28.18
C GLU A 194 14.58 -34.01 26.78
N GLN A 195 13.85 -33.58 25.74
CA GLN A 195 14.21 -33.97 24.39
C GLN A 195 14.82 -32.79 23.63
N GLU A 196 16.00 -33.04 23.03
CA GLU A 196 16.58 -32.12 22.06
C GLU A 196 15.62 -31.97 20.88
N VAL A 197 15.15 -30.76 20.63
CA VAL A 197 14.26 -30.44 19.50
C VAL A 197 15.12 -29.92 18.36
N ALA A 198 15.16 -30.66 17.25
CA ALA A 198 15.74 -30.20 16.01
C ALA A 198 14.66 -29.58 15.11
N LEU A 199 14.79 -28.29 14.80
CA LEU A 199 14.00 -27.66 13.75
C LEU A 199 14.72 -27.86 12.42
N VAL A 200 14.15 -28.67 11.53
CA VAL A 200 14.64 -28.81 10.15
C VAL A 200 13.84 -27.88 9.25
N MET A 201 14.48 -26.82 8.77
CA MET A 201 13.87 -25.88 7.86
C MET A 201 14.34 -26.16 6.43
N HIS A 202 13.41 -26.55 5.56
CA HIS A 202 13.67 -26.62 4.12
C HIS A 202 13.31 -25.26 3.50
N LEU A 203 14.34 -24.52 3.09
CA LEU A 203 14.17 -23.30 2.31
C LEU A 203 14.28 -23.69 0.84
N TYR A 204 13.17 -23.55 0.12
CA TYR A 204 13.11 -23.74 -1.32
C TYR A 204 13.13 -22.34 -1.97
N PHE A 205 14.17 -22.08 -2.73
CA PHE A 205 14.24 -20.90 -3.60
C PHE A 205 14.07 -21.41 -5.03
N GLU A 206 12.97 -21.05 -5.70
CA GLU A 206 12.85 -21.08 -7.14
C GLU A 206 13.24 -19.74 -7.74
#